data_df863da0a04c2d990ae1ab0b6b868941
#
_entry.id   df863da0a04c2d990ae1ab0b6b868941
#
_cell.length_a   1.000
_cell.length_b   1.000
_cell.length_c   1.000
_cell.angle_alpha   90.00
_cell.angle_beta   90.00
_cell.angle_gamma   90.00
#
_symmetry.space_group_name_H-M   'P 1'
#
loop_
_entity.id
_entity.type
_entity.pdbx_description
1 polymer ?
#
loop_
_entity_poly.entity_id
_entity_poly.type
_entity_poly.pdbx_seq_one_letter_code
_entity_poly.pdbx_strand_id
1 'polypeptide(L)'
;MPRTPIEPQFIIEYLSILDADGRLDEALAPQLSPDDLKGLHKAMLLGRRLDERMLRLQRQGRIGTFAPIKGQEASQLGSAFCLRPTDWMVPSFRETAAMVWRGWPIEKLLLYFSGYLEGGQPDRDQRDLPITIPVATQLPHAVGLAYAAQYSGDPAVVMVFFGDGATSEGDFHEALNFAGV
;
A
#
# COMPACT_ATOMS: atom_id res chain seq x y z
N MET A 1 20.87 -42.50 0.76
CA MET A 1 19.66 -42.28 1.53
C MET A 1 18.47 -42.34 0.57
N PRO A 2 17.44 -43.13 0.84
CA PRO A 2 16.26 -43.17 0.00
C PRO A 2 15.55 -41.80 0.07
N ARG A 3 15.11 -41.27 -1.07
CA ARG A 3 14.32 -40.06 -1.16
C ARG A 3 12.85 -40.43 -0.96
N THR A 4 12.22 -39.88 0.06
CA THR A 4 10.79 -40.04 0.28
C THR A 4 10.09 -38.75 -0.15
N PRO A 5 9.15 -38.78 -1.10
CA PRO A 5 8.37 -37.59 -1.45
C PRO A 5 7.50 -37.19 -0.25
N ILE A 6 7.47 -35.89 0.05
CA ILE A 6 6.55 -35.32 1.01
C ILE A 6 5.52 -34.57 0.18
N GLU A 7 4.26 -35.01 0.22
CA GLU A 7 3.16 -34.29 -0.38
C GLU A 7 2.75 -33.16 0.57
N PRO A 8 2.87 -31.89 0.17
CA PRO A 8 2.44 -30.80 1.02
C PRO A 8 0.92 -30.84 1.18
N GLN A 9 0.46 -30.85 2.42
CA GLN A 9 -0.98 -30.73 2.74
C GLN A 9 -1.35 -29.27 2.90
N PHE A 10 -1.69 -28.61 1.81
CA PHE A 10 -2.25 -27.26 1.86
C PHE A 10 -3.41 -27.14 0.85
N ILE A 11 -4.39 -26.31 1.20
CA ILE A 11 -5.51 -25.99 0.34
C ILE A 11 -5.27 -24.58 -0.20
N ILE A 12 -5.37 -24.42 -1.51
CA ILE A 12 -5.37 -23.10 -2.16
C ILE A 12 -6.82 -22.79 -2.52
N GLU A 13 -7.34 -21.72 -1.96
CA GLU A 13 -8.71 -21.27 -2.20
C GLU A 13 -8.71 -20.02 -3.09
N TYR A 14 -9.71 -19.92 -3.94
CA TYR A 14 -10.00 -18.72 -4.70
C TYR A 14 -11.13 -17.96 -4.01
N LEU A 15 -10.87 -16.71 -3.62
CA LEU A 15 -11.86 -15.81 -3.03
C LEU A 15 -12.23 -14.73 -4.03
N SER A 16 -13.51 -14.60 -4.35
CA SER A 16 -14.06 -13.52 -5.16
C SER A 16 -15.37 -13.07 -4.55
N ILE A 17 -15.47 -11.80 -4.16
CA ILE A 17 -16.71 -11.20 -3.66
C ILE A 17 -17.56 -10.69 -4.82
N LEU A 18 -16.91 -10.22 -5.88
CA LEU A 18 -17.56 -9.74 -7.11
C LEU A 18 -17.05 -10.58 -8.29
N ASP A 19 -17.93 -11.23 -9.02
CA ASP A 19 -17.56 -12.02 -10.20
C ASP A 19 -17.38 -11.16 -11.47
N ALA A 20 -16.96 -11.79 -12.56
CA ALA A 20 -16.76 -11.12 -13.85
C ALA A 20 -18.05 -10.58 -14.48
N ASP A 21 -19.21 -11.11 -14.09
CA ASP A 21 -20.54 -10.68 -14.54
C ASP A 21 -21.14 -9.59 -13.65
N GLY A 22 -20.40 -9.17 -12.60
CA GLY A 22 -20.85 -8.16 -11.64
C GLY A 22 -21.81 -8.68 -10.58
N ARG A 23 -21.89 -9.99 -10.38
CA ARG A 23 -22.69 -10.59 -9.31
C ARG A 23 -21.91 -10.54 -8.01
N LEU A 24 -22.60 -10.10 -6.95
CA LEU A 24 -22.04 -9.94 -5.61
C LEU A 24 -22.32 -11.20 -4.77
N ASP A 25 -21.32 -11.72 -4.09
CA ASP A 25 -21.52 -12.66 -2.98
C ASP A 25 -21.92 -11.85 -1.74
N GLU A 26 -23.22 -11.85 -1.44
CA GLU A 26 -23.77 -11.06 -0.33
C GLU A 26 -23.29 -11.54 1.05
N ALA A 27 -22.89 -12.81 1.18
CA ALA A 27 -22.39 -13.35 2.44
C ALA A 27 -20.98 -12.84 2.78
N LEU A 28 -20.18 -12.53 1.75
CA LEU A 28 -18.82 -12.04 1.87
C LEU A 28 -18.70 -10.53 1.66
N ALA A 29 -19.79 -9.88 1.22
CA ALA A 29 -19.78 -8.45 0.90
C ALA A 29 -19.50 -7.60 2.14
N PRO A 30 -18.53 -6.65 2.06
CA PRO A 30 -18.27 -5.74 3.16
C PRO A 30 -19.46 -4.79 3.38
N GLN A 31 -19.76 -4.47 4.64
CA GLN A 31 -20.80 -3.53 5.01
C GLN A 31 -20.30 -2.10 4.80
N LEU A 32 -20.45 -1.58 3.58
CA LEU A 32 -20.07 -0.21 3.21
C LEU A 32 -21.31 0.64 3.00
N SER A 33 -21.26 1.88 3.50
CA SER A 33 -22.33 2.85 3.22
C SER A 33 -22.27 3.33 1.77
N PRO A 34 -23.39 3.82 1.19
CA PRO A 34 -23.36 4.43 -0.13
C PRO A 34 -22.38 5.61 -0.26
N ASP A 35 -22.12 6.30 0.83
CA ASP A 35 -21.18 7.45 0.82
C ASP A 35 -19.73 6.96 0.85
N ASP A 36 -19.41 5.86 1.56
CA ASP A 36 -18.09 5.21 1.49
C ASP A 36 -17.81 4.73 0.05
N LEU A 37 -18.77 4.06 -0.57
CA LEU A 37 -18.63 3.60 -1.95
C LEU A 37 -18.39 4.74 -2.94
N LYS A 38 -19.14 5.85 -2.79
CA LYS A 38 -18.94 7.05 -3.61
C LYS A 38 -17.58 7.69 -3.35
N GLY A 39 -17.15 7.74 -2.07
CA GLY A 39 -15.85 8.26 -1.66
C GLY A 39 -14.71 7.47 -2.28
N LEU A 40 -14.74 6.16 -2.13
CA LEU A 40 -13.76 5.24 -2.73
C LEU A 40 -13.74 5.34 -4.26
N HIS A 41 -14.91 5.37 -4.91
CA HIS A 41 -14.98 5.52 -6.36
C HIS A 41 -14.37 6.83 -6.85
N LYS A 42 -14.67 7.96 -6.17
CA LYS A 42 -14.05 9.26 -6.48
C LYS A 42 -12.53 9.23 -6.31
N ALA A 43 -12.05 8.60 -5.23
CA ALA A 43 -10.62 8.46 -4.97
C ALA A 43 -9.93 7.60 -6.04
N MET A 44 -10.55 6.50 -6.49
CA MET A 44 -10.04 5.67 -7.58
C MET A 44 -9.94 6.47 -8.90
N LEU A 45 -10.96 7.25 -9.23
CA LEU A 45 -10.94 8.11 -10.41
C LEU A 45 -9.87 9.21 -10.31
N LEU A 46 -9.70 9.80 -9.13
CA LEU A 46 -8.66 10.79 -8.88
C LEU A 46 -7.27 10.16 -9.03
N GLY A 47 -7.04 9.01 -8.40
CA GLY A 47 -5.79 8.24 -8.50
C GLY A 47 -5.45 7.91 -9.96
N ARG A 48 -6.42 7.41 -10.74
CA ARG A 48 -6.25 7.12 -12.16
C ARG A 48 -5.87 8.35 -12.97
N ARG A 49 -6.56 9.46 -12.77
CA ARG A 49 -6.29 10.71 -13.50
C ARG A 49 -4.94 11.32 -13.13
N LEU A 50 -4.60 11.26 -11.85
CA LEU A 50 -3.29 11.69 -11.36
C LEU A 50 -2.19 10.86 -12.01
N ASP A 51 -2.31 9.54 -11.96
CA ASP A 51 -1.36 8.61 -12.55
C ASP A 51 -1.12 8.88 -14.03
N GLU A 52 -2.18 8.99 -14.81
CA GLU A 52 -2.09 9.30 -16.24
C GLU A 52 -1.47 10.68 -16.51
N ARG A 53 -1.70 11.64 -15.62
CA ARG A 53 -1.09 12.96 -15.73
C ARG A 53 0.39 12.92 -15.41
N MET A 54 0.78 12.22 -14.35
CA MET A 54 2.17 12.07 -13.95
C MET A 54 2.97 11.32 -15.02
N LEU A 55 2.44 10.26 -15.60
CA LEU A 55 3.09 9.55 -16.69
C LEU A 55 3.32 10.46 -17.91
N ARG A 56 2.36 11.34 -18.24
CA ARG A 56 2.53 12.34 -19.30
C ARG A 56 3.61 13.37 -18.96
N LEU A 57 3.68 13.82 -17.70
CA LEU A 57 4.72 14.75 -17.23
C LEU A 57 6.11 14.12 -17.31
N GLN A 58 6.21 12.85 -16.91
CA GLN A 58 7.47 12.08 -17.04
C GLN A 58 7.93 11.99 -18.49
N ARG A 59 7.03 11.63 -19.42
CA ARG A 59 7.36 11.54 -20.85
C ARG A 59 7.76 12.89 -21.45
N GLN A 60 7.34 14.00 -20.86
CA GLN A 60 7.74 15.35 -21.23
C GLN A 60 9.05 15.79 -20.55
N GLY A 61 9.66 14.96 -19.71
CA GLY A 61 10.87 15.30 -18.94
C GLY A 61 10.62 16.34 -17.84
N ARG A 62 9.36 16.53 -17.42
CA ARG A 62 8.99 17.53 -16.40
C ARG A 62 9.04 16.99 -14.98
N ILE A 63 8.98 15.70 -14.81
CA ILE A 63 9.24 14.98 -13.56
C ILE A 63 10.20 13.82 -13.82
N GLY A 64 10.84 13.31 -12.77
CA GLY A 64 11.74 12.16 -12.84
C GLY A 64 11.02 10.82 -13.04
N THR A 65 11.70 9.75 -12.68
CA THR A 65 11.16 8.39 -12.77
C THR A 65 9.91 8.26 -11.92
N PHE A 66 8.86 7.78 -12.52
CA PHE A 66 7.56 7.56 -11.87
C PHE A 66 7.07 6.15 -12.15
N ALA A 67 6.61 5.46 -11.12
CA ALA A 67 6.05 4.11 -11.22
C ALA A 67 4.51 4.20 -11.28
N PRO A 68 3.88 3.92 -12.43
CA PRO A 68 2.42 4.01 -12.58
C PRO A 68 1.67 3.06 -11.65
N ILE A 69 0.50 3.53 -11.19
CA ILE A 69 -0.42 2.75 -10.33
C ILE A 69 -1.61 2.18 -11.12
N LYS A 70 -1.76 2.51 -12.36
CA LYS A 70 -2.91 2.13 -13.20
C LYS A 70 -3.23 0.64 -13.10
N GLY A 71 -4.44 0.32 -12.63
CA GLY A 71 -4.91 -1.04 -12.36
C GLY A 71 -4.78 -1.47 -10.89
N GLN A 72 -4.11 -0.70 -10.04
CA GLN A 72 -3.92 -1.00 -8.62
C GLN A 72 -4.75 -0.11 -7.68
N GLU A 73 -5.64 0.72 -8.22
CA GLU A 73 -6.38 1.71 -7.43
C GLU A 73 -7.22 1.05 -6.34
N ALA A 74 -7.92 -0.04 -6.66
CA ALA A 74 -8.77 -0.75 -5.71
C ALA A 74 -7.95 -1.39 -4.58
N SER A 75 -6.82 -2.00 -4.91
CA SER A 75 -5.90 -2.59 -3.92
C SER A 75 -5.39 -1.54 -2.94
N GLN A 76 -4.91 -0.41 -3.45
CA GLN A 76 -4.35 0.65 -2.63
C GLN A 76 -5.41 1.34 -1.76
N LEU A 77 -6.53 1.72 -2.37
CA LEU A 77 -7.57 2.47 -1.68
C LEU A 77 -8.39 1.59 -0.74
N GLY A 78 -8.69 0.36 -1.12
CA GLY A 78 -9.38 -0.59 -0.24
C GLY A 78 -8.58 -0.90 1.02
N SER A 79 -7.27 -1.08 0.89
CA SER A 79 -6.39 -1.26 2.05
C SER A 79 -6.30 0.00 2.92
N ALA A 80 -6.03 1.16 2.31
CA ALA A 80 -5.88 2.42 3.04
C ALA A 80 -7.19 2.87 3.70
N PHE A 81 -8.35 2.53 3.14
CA PHE A 81 -9.67 2.80 3.71
C PHE A 81 -9.87 2.14 5.08
N CYS A 82 -9.26 0.97 5.29
CA CYS A 82 -9.35 0.23 6.56
C CYS A 82 -8.52 0.86 7.69
N LEU A 83 -7.60 1.77 7.38
CA LEU A 83 -6.75 2.43 8.38
C LEU A 83 -7.48 3.58 9.06
N ARG A 84 -7.37 3.63 10.38
CA ARG A 84 -7.75 4.80 11.18
C ARG A 84 -6.72 5.92 11.01
N PRO A 85 -7.06 7.17 11.28
CA PRO A 85 -6.07 8.27 11.29
C PRO A 85 -4.89 8.03 12.24
N THR A 86 -5.09 7.22 13.29
CA THR A 86 -4.07 6.86 14.29
C THR A 86 -3.20 5.67 13.87
N ASP A 87 -3.53 4.97 12.81
CA ASP A 87 -2.74 3.84 12.31
C ASP A 87 -1.63 4.32 11.38
N TRP A 88 -0.55 3.54 11.29
CA TRP A 88 0.59 3.85 10.44
C TRP A 88 0.44 3.24 9.05
N MET A 89 0.81 4.02 8.05
CA MET A 89 0.98 3.51 6.68
C MET A 89 2.44 3.61 6.27
N VAL A 90 2.96 2.50 5.76
CA VAL A 90 4.36 2.38 5.31
C VAL A 90 4.34 2.05 3.82
N PRO A 91 4.45 3.07 2.94
CA PRO A 91 4.40 2.87 1.50
C PRO A 91 5.73 2.32 0.96
N SER A 92 5.66 1.68 -0.17
CA SER A 92 6.78 1.48 -1.08
C SER A 92 6.91 2.73 -1.99
N PHE A 93 7.09 2.54 -3.29
CA PHE A 93 7.25 3.64 -4.25
C PHE A 93 6.05 3.78 -5.21
N ARG A 94 4.99 3.02 -5.01
CA ARG A 94 3.85 2.96 -5.95
C ARG A 94 2.51 3.37 -5.34
N GLU A 95 2.40 3.61 -4.06
CA GLU A 95 1.15 3.80 -3.33
C GLU A 95 0.61 5.22 -3.35
N THR A 96 0.77 5.94 -4.48
CA THR A 96 0.38 7.34 -4.60
C THR A 96 -1.12 7.57 -4.38
N ALA A 97 -2.01 6.64 -4.78
CA ALA A 97 -3.44 6.76 -4.52
C ALA A 97 -3.76 6.62 -3.02
N ALA A 98 -3.12 5.65 -2.32
CA ALA A 98 -3.26 5.48 -0.88
C ALA A 98 -2.74 6.71 -0.12
N MET A 99 -1.62 7.29 -0.54
CA MET A 99 -1.05 8.50 0.05
C MET A 99 -2.02 9.69 -0.08
N VAL A 100 -2.59 9.92 -1.27
CA VAL A 100 -3.58 10.99 -1.47
C VAL A 100 -4.83 10.75 -0.62
N TRP A 101 -5.30 9.50 -0.51
CA TRP A 101 -6.39 9.14 0.39
C TRP A 101 -6.08 9.47 1.85
N ARG A 102 -4.85 9.25 2.29
CA ARG A 102 -4.34 9.55 3.63
C ARG A 102 -4.09 11.05 3.86
N GLY A 103 -4.35 11.90 2.86
CA GLY A 103 -4.24 13.35 2.99
C GLY A 103 -2.94 13.95 2.45
N TRP A 104 -2.08 13.19 1.78
CA TRP A 104 -0.91 13.78 1.12
C TRP A 104 -1.34 14.74 0.03
N PRO A 105 -0.87 16.00 0.06
CA PRO A 105 -1.11 16.95 -1.03
C PRO A 105 -0.50 16.43 -2.35
N ILE A 106 -1.25 16.54 -3.43
CA ILE A 106 -0.78 16.14 -4.77
C ILE A 106 0.49 16.91 -5.15
N GLU A 107 0.58 18.17 -4.73
CA GLU A 107 1.73 19.03 -4.95
C GLU A 107 3.01 18.46 -4.31
N LYS A 108 2.93 17.88 -3.12
CA LYS A 108 4.05 17.20 -2.47
C LYS A 108 4.54 16.01 -3.28
N LEU A 109 3.62 15.18 -3.79
CA LEU A 109 3.98 14.05 -4.65
C LEU A 109 4.67 14.53 -5.94
N LEU A 110 4.16 15.60 -6.56
CA LEU A 110 4.77 16.18 -7.74
C LEU A 110 6.18 16.75 -7.45
N LEU A 111 6.37 17.41 -6.30
CA LEU A 111 7.69 17.88 -5.85
C LEU A 111 8.65 16.71 -5.66
N TYR A 112 8.21 15.65 -4.96
CA TYR A 112 9.02 14.45 -4.76
C TYR A 112 9.52 13.87 -6.08
N PHE A 113 8.61 13.61 -7.02
CA PHE A 113 8.96 13.06 -8.33
C PHE A 113 9.71 14.07 -9.24
N SER A 114 9.77 15.33 -8.85
CA SER A 114 10.63 16.35 -9.47
C SER A 114 12.02 16.44 -8.85
N GLY A 115 12.31 15.62 -7.81
CA GLY A 115 13.62 15.54 -7.17
C GLY A 115 13.79 16.42 -5.94
N TYR A 116 12.70 17.00 -5.42
CA TYR A 116 12.73 17.83 -4.21
C TYR A 116 12.42 16.99 -2.97
N LEU A 117 13.34 16.98 -2.00
CA LEU A 117 13.21 16.17 -0.77
C LEU A 117 12.00 16.54 0.07
N GLU A 118 11.61 17.81 0.07
CA GLU A 118 10.45 18.34 0.80
C GLU A 118 9.14 17.66 0.38
N GLY A 119 9.07 17.23 -0.87
CA GLY A 119 7.92 16.49 -1.39
C GLY A 119 7.75 15.10 -0.79
N GLY A 120 8.84 14.49 -0.33
CA GLY A 120 8.83 13.16 0.29
C GLY A 120 8.58 13.15 1.80
N GLN A 121 8.47 14.31 2.44
CA GLN A 121 8.30 14.40 3.89
C GLN A 121 6.81 14.42 4.27
N PRO A 122 6.33 13.46 5.09
CA PRO A 122 4.97 13.53 5.62
C PRO A 122 4.79 14.77 6.51
N ASP A 123 3.57 15.23 6.66
CA ASP A 123 3.28 16.30 7.61
C ASP A 123 3.45 15.79 9.05
N ARG A 124 3.74 16.69 9.99
CA ARG A 124 4.19 16.34 11.35
C ARG A 124 3.21 15.43 12.10
N ASP A 125 1.90 15.58 11.83
CA ASP A 125 0.85 14.81 12.48
C ASP A 125 0.39 13.59 11.67
N GLN A 126 1.01 13.37 10.52
CA GLN A 126 0.68 12.29 9.61
C GLN A 126 1.44 11.02 10.01
N ARG A 127 0.72 9.94 10.25
CA ARG A 127 1.30 8.64 10.60
C ARG A 127 1.59 7.81 9.34
N ASP A 128 2.35 8.40 8.42
CA ASP A 128 2.83 7.74 7.22
C ASP A 128 4.35 7.83 7.15
N LEU A 129 5.02 6.78 6.69
CA LEU A 129 6.44 6.88 6.38
C LEU A 129 6.65 7.48 4.99
N PRO A 130 7.84 8.05 4.72
CA PRO A 130 8.22 8.50 3.39
C PRO A 130 8.19 7.37 2.36
N ILE A 131 8.10 7.74 1.07
CA ILE A 131 8.23 6.81 -0.04
C ILE A 131 9.58 6.10 0.03
N THR A 132 9.57 4.77 -0.07
CA THR A 132 10.76 3.92 -0.02
C THR A 132 11.03 3.32 -1.40
N ILE A 133 12.19 3.64 -1.98
CA ILE A 133 12.59 3.15 -3.31
C ILE A 133 13.29 1.78 -3.26
N PRO A 134 14.26 1.52 -2.33
CA PRO A 134 14.86 0.20 -2.24
C PRO A 134 13.82 -0.86 -1.88
N VAL A 135 13.80 -1.95 -2.65
CA VAL A 135 12.80 -3.01 -2.50
C VAL A 135 12.92 -3.67 -1.13
N ALA A 136 11.83 -3.92 -0.47
CA ALA A 136 11.66 -4.57 0.83
C ALA A 136 12.15 -3.79 2.07
N THR A 137 12.99 -2.76 1.93
CA THR A 137 13.57 -2.05 3.11
C THR A 137 12.54 -1.39 4.02
N GLN A 138 11.33 -1.11 3.55
CA GLN A 138 10.23 -0.59 4.36
C GLN A 138 9.66 -1.62 5.35
N LEU A 139 9.85 -2.92 5.10
CA LEU A 139 9.28 -3.98 5.93
C LEU A 139 9.88 -4.01 7.34
N PRO A 140 11.21 -4.02 7.54
CA PRO A 140 11.81 -3.90 8.87
C PRO A 140 11.39 -2.63 9.62
N HIS A 141 11.22 -1.50 8.90
CA HIS A 141 10.73 -0.27 9.50
C HIS A 141 9.30 -0.41 10.01
N ALA A 142 8.43 -1.07 9.23
CA ALA A 142 7.06 -1.33 9.65
C ALA A 142 7.00 -2.20 10.92
N VAL A 143 7.83 -3.24 10.99
CA VAL A 143 7.93 -4.10 12.17
C VAL A 143 8.45 -3.31 13.38
N GLY A 144 9.45 -2.44 13.19
CA GLY A 144 9.94 -1.55 14.23
C GLY A 144 8.86 -0.61 14.77
N LEU A 145 8.02 -0.03 13.89
CA LEU A 145 6.89 0.79 14.29
C LEU A 145 5.84 -0.02 15.07
N ALA A 146 5.51 -1.23 14.60
CA ALA A 146 4.56 -2.11 15.27
C ALA A 146 5.06 -2.52 16.68
N TYR A 147 6.34 -2.87 16.78
CA TYR A 147 6.97 -3.18 18.05
C TYR A 147 6.94 -1.98 19.01
N ALA A 148 7.27 -0.77 18.51
CA ALA A 148 7.23 0.45 19.32
C ALA A 148 5.79 0.76 19.81
N ALA A 149 4.78 0.59 18.94
CA ALA A 149 3.38 0.76 19.30
C ALA A 149 2.98 -0.23 20.40
N GLN A 150 3.29 -1.50 20.25
CA GLN A 150 3.03 -2.54 21.23
C GLN A 150 3.73 -2.23 22.56
N TYR A 151 5.00 -1.87 22.53
CA TYR A 151 5.79 -1.57 23.73
C TYR A 151 5.25 -0.35 24.50
N SER A 152 4.76 0.66 23.81
CA SER A 152 4.18 1.87 24.40
C SER A 152 2.68 1.75 24.76
N GLY A 153 2.03 0.64 24.44
CA GLY A 153 0.59 0.46 24.62
C GLY A 153 -0.26 1.29 23.65
N ASP A 154 0.31 1.76 22.53
CA ASP A 154 -0.42 2.43 21.46
C ASP A 154 -1.21 1.37 20.65
N PRO A 155 -2.56 1.47 20.55
CA PRO A 155 -3.36 0.51 19.81
C PRO A 155 -3.28 0.67 18.28
N ALA A 156 -2.31 1.41 17.78
CA ALA A 156 -2.09 1.63 16.34
C ALA A 156 -1.75 0.34 15.60
N VAL A 157 -2.35 0.16 14.43
CA VAL A 157 -1.96 -0.85 13.46
C VAL A 157 -0.94 -0.26 12.50
N VAL A 158 -0.02 -1.08 12.02
CA VAL A 158 0.95 -0.68 10.99
C VAL A 158 0.69 -1.48 9.72
N MET A 159 0.33 -0.80 8.65
CA MET A 159 0.13 -1.39 7.33
C MET A 159 1.32 -1.06 6.44
N VAL A 160 1.93 -2.08 5.87
CA VAL A 160 3.05 -1.93 4.94
C VAL A 160 2.68 -2.45 3.56
N PHE A 161 3.07 -1.72 2.53
CA PHE A 161 2.91 -2.11 1.14
C PHE A 161 4.22 -2.60 0.55
N PHE A 162 4.15 -3.66 -0.25
CA PHE A 162 5.30 -4.18 -0.98
C PHE A 162 4.85 -4.88 -2.26
N GLY A 163 5.75 -5.02 -3.22
CA GLY A 163 5.51 -5.80 -4.44
C GLY A 163 5.95 -7.25 -4.29
N ASP A 164 5.55 -8.10 -5.23
CA ASP A 164 5.92 -9.51 -5.29
C ASP A 164 7.45 -9.71 -5.31
N GLY A 165 8.19 -8.82 -5.97
CA GLY A 165 9.66 -8.85 -5.98
C GLY A 165 10.28 -8.74 -4.59
N ALA A 166 9.64 -8.08 -3.64
CA ALA A 166 10.12 -7.97 -2.26
C ALA A 166 10.20 -9.33 -1.55
N THR A 167 9.38 -10.28 -1.93
CA THR A 167 9.37 -11.63 -1.33
C THR A 167 10.63 -12.44 -1.62
N SER A 168 11.45 -11.99 -2.55
CA SER A 168 12.76 -12.59 -2.86
C SER A 168 13.93 -11.93 -2.13
N GLU A 169 13.66 -10.85 -1.37
CA GLU A 169 14.66 -10.14 -0.59
C GLU A 169 14.78 -10.69 0.84
N GLY A 170 15.98 -10.65 1.42
CA GLY A 170 16.22 -11.05 2.79
C GLY A 170 15.37 -10.28 3.79
N ASP A 171 15.29 -8.96 3.60
CA ASP A 171 14.52 -8.03 4.45
C ASP A 171 13.06 -8.47 4.64
N PHE A 172 12.43 -9.06 3.60
CA PHE A 172 11.08 -9.58 3.71
C PHE A 172 10.99 -10.74 4.71
N HIS A 173 11.86 -11.73 4.57
CA HIS A 173 11.85 -12.90 5.43
C HIS A 173 12.24 -12.57 6.86
N GLU A 174 13.23 -11.71 7.03
CA GLU A 174 13.70 -11.25 8.33
C GLU A 174 12.65 -10.44 9.07
N ALA A 175 11.98 -9.50 8.37
CA ALA A 175 10.91 -8.70 8.94
C ALA A 175 9.72 -9.57 9.38
N LEU A 176 9.26 -10.51 8.55
CA LEU A 176 8.17 -11.41 8.90
C LEU A 176 8.54 -12.34 10.07
N ASN A 177 9.77 -12.84 10.10
CA ASN A 177 10.25 -13.64 11.22
C ASN A 177 10.26 -12.82 12.52
N PHE A 178 10.74 -11.59 12.46
CA PHE A 178 10.76 -10.71 13.63
C PHE A 178 9.35 -10.31 14.10
N ALA A 179 8.42 -10.13 13.16
CA ALA A 179 7.02 -9.86 13.49
C ALA A 179 6.30 -11.07 14.14
N GLY A 180 6.79 -12.29 13.88
CA GLY A 180 6.25 -13.52 14.43
C GLY A 180 6.78 -13.89 15.82
N VAL A 181 7.84 -13.23 16.28
CA VAL A 181 8.47 -13.46 17.60
C VAL A 181 7.88 -12.54 18.65
#